data_7e4b9ec94368706036bda16a767ef2f4
#
_entry.id   7e4b9ec94368706036bda16a767ef2f4
#
_cell.length_a   1.000
_cell.length_b   1.000
_cell.length_c   1.000
_cell.angle_alpha   90.00
_cell.angle_beta   90.00
_cell.angle_gamma   90.00
#
_symmetry.space_group_name_H-M   'P 1'
#
loop_
_entity.id
_entity.type
_entity.pdbx_description
1 polymer ?
#
loop_
_entity_poly.entity_id
_entity_poly.type
_entity_poly.pdbx_seq_one_letter_code
_entity_poly.pdbx_strand_id
1 'polypeptide(L)'
;MKKEFCYPSRDGVTQIHAVEWIPEGEVKGVLQICHGMVEYINRYHDFAEYMCERGYYVTGHDHLGHGQSIRNEEDYGYFEEKKGNQFVIGDIQKLREMTIEKYPDVPYYMLGHSMGSFLLRQYLTMYGKGLSGAIIMGTGYQRSAVLNMGQLVCRVIAAFKGWRYRSRFVDKLSFGSYNKRFEPGETSKDWITSDKDHRQKYVNDPLCSFMFTLGGYYQMFEGMKVLTRRESMERIPKDLPVLFVAGADDPVGAFGKGVEKVYKKYKTAGMQQVSMHLYEGDRHEILNETDREQVYEDLYQWIESL
;
A
#
# COMPACT_ATOMS: atom_id res chain seq x y z
N MET A 1 1.82 18.40 14.74
CA MET A 1 2.91 19.06 13.96
C MET A 1 3.40 18.12 12.86
N LYS A 2 3.51 18.58 11.61
CA LYS A 2 4.05 17.79 10.50
C LYS A 2 5.53 18.09 10.29
N LYS A 3 6.36 17.05 10.03
CA LYS A 3 7.77 17.19 9.66
C LYS A 3 8.12 16.21 8.54
N GLU A 4 9.09 16.57 7.73
CA GLU A 4 9.64 15.75 6.67
C GLU A 4 11.13 15.49 6.94
N PHE A 5 11.59 14.30 6.59
CA PHE A 5 12.99 13.89 6.75
C PHE A 5 13.35 12.83 5.71
N CYS A 6 14.64 12.54 5.59
CA CYS A 6 15.11 11.47 4.71
C CYS A 6 15.98 10.48 5.48
N TYR A 7 16.01 9.24 4.99
CA TYR A 7 16.92 8.20 5.46
C TYR A 7 17.43 7.35 4.30
N PRO A 8 18.65 6.76 4.42
CA PRO A 8 19.21 5.93 3.34
C PRO A 8 18.36 4.69 3.09
N SER A 9 18.01 4.42 1.83
CA SER A 9 17.35 3.18 1.41
C SER A 9 18.23 1.95 1.61
N ARG A 10 17.60 0.79 1.66
CA ARG A 10 18.26 -0.52 1.62
C ARG A 10 18.89 -0.84 0.25
N ASP A 11 18.62 -0.05 -0.78
CA ASP A 11 19.30 -0.14 -2.08
C ASP A 11 20.75 0.40 -2.02
N GLY A 12 21.09 1.14 -0.97
CA GLY A 12 22.42 1.69 -0.70
C GLY A 12 22.75 2.99 -1.43
N VAL A 13 21.85 3.52 -2.26
CA VAL A 13 22.13 4.71 -3.10
C VAL A 13 21.04 5.78 -3.04
N THR A 14 19.79 5.41 -2.79
CA THR A 14 18.65 6.34 -2.77
C THR A 14 18.40 6.87 -1.34
N GLN A 15 17.97 8.13 -1.24
CA GLN A 15 17.41 8.68 -0.01
C GLN A 15 15.91 8.51 -0.03
N ILE A 16 15.36 7.89 1.00
CA ILE A 16 13.92 7.70 1.18
C ILE A 16 13.36 8.92 1.91
N HIS A 17 12.45 9.62 1.25
CA HIS A 17 11.68 10.71 1.84
C HIS A 17 10.59 10.15 2.75
N ALA A 18 10.49 10.68 3.95
CA ALA A 18 9.51 10.26 4.96
C ALA A 18 8.84 11.48 5.60
N VAL A 19 7.63 11.24 6.09
CA VAL A 19 6.82 12.26 6.76
C VAL A 19 6.38 11.71 8.12
N GLU A 20 6.39 12.59 9.11
CA GLU A 20 5.83 12.34 10.43
C GLU A 20 4.79 13.42 10.79
N TRP A 21 3.66 12.99 11.34
CA TRP A 21 2.65 13.82 11.97
C TRP A 21 2.68 13.53 13.47
N ILE A 22 3.05 14.54 14.22
CA ILE A 22 3.32 14.42 15.66
C ILE A 22 2.14 15.03 16.41
N PRO A 23 1.43 14.25 17.26
CA PRO A 23 0.33 14.77 18.07
C PRO A 23 0.80 15.77 19.11
N GLU A 24 -0.12 16.56 19.64
CA GLU A 24 0.12 17.36 20.83
C GLU A 24 -0.02 16.47 22.07
N GLY A 25 0.93 16.55 23.01
CA GLY A 25 0.91 15.79 24.25
C GLY A 25 1.48 14.37 24.14
N GLU A 26 0.92 13.45 24.93
CA GLU A 26 1.38 12.06 25.01
C GLU A 26 0.98 11.26 23.78
N VAL A 27 1.91 10.45 23.28
CA VAL A 27 1.68 9.55 22.14
C VAL A 27 1.01 8.27 22.62
N LYS A 28 -0.23 8.04 22.24
CA LYS A 28 -0.99 6.82 22.59
C LYS A 28 -0.56 5.58 21.79
N GLY A 29 -0.09 5.78 20.57
CA GLY A 29 0.32 4.72 19.68
C GLY A 29 0.92 5.27 18.39
N VAL A 30 1.52 4.41 17.60
CA VAL A 30 2.11 4.72 16.30
C VAL A 30 1.28 4.09 15.19
N LEU A 31 0.99 4.85 14.14
CA LEU A 31 0.42 4.35 12.89
C LEU A 31 1.40 4.60 11.74
N GLN A 32 1.99 3.54 11.18
CA GLN A 32 2.82 3.63 9.98
C GLN A 32 2.02 3.30 8.73
N ILE A 33 2.05 4.19 7.72
CA ILE A 33 1.30 4.08 6.48
C ILE A 33 2.23 3.64 5.33
N CYS A 34 1.80 2.62 4.58
CA CYS A 34 2.41 2.15 3.34
C CYS A 34 1.47 2.50 2.19
N HIS A 35 1.85 3.49 1.37
CA HIS A 35 1.03 4.00 0.28
C HIS A 35 0.96 3.04 -0.93
N GLY A 36 0.07 3.34 -1.88
CA GLY A 36 -0.17 2.55 -3.07
C GLY A 36 0.79 2.83 -4.23
N MET A 37 0.46 2.26 -5.39
CA MET A 37 1.21 2.45 -6.62
C MET A 37 0.87 3.80 -7.27
N VAL A 38 1.90 4.51 -7.78
CA VAL A 38 1.73 5.80 -8.48
C VAL A 38 1.02 6.85 -7.61
N GLU A 39 1.44 6.88 -6.35
CA GLU A 39 1.05 7.87 -5.36
C GLU A 39 2.21 8.08 -4.36
N TYR A 40 2.00 8.85 -3.30
CA TYR A 40 3.03 9.20 -2.32
C TYR A 40 2.42 9.52 -0.95
N ILE A 41 3.25 9.55 0.08
CA ILE A 41 2.81 9.57 1.48
C ILE A 41 1.98 10.81 1.86
N ASN A 42 2.26 11.98 1.28
CA ASN A 42 1.53 13.20 1.61
C ASN A 42 0.06 13.19 1.19
N ARG A 43 -0.38 12.24 0.36
CA ARG A 43 -1.80 12.05 0.02
C ARG A 43 -2.65 11.53 1.19
N TYR A 44 -1.99 11.04 2.24
CA TYR A 44 -2.64 10.55 3.46
C TYR A 44 -2.73 11.63 4.55
N HIS A 45 -2.44 12.89 4.21
CA HIS A 45 -2.36 14.00 5.14
C HIS A 45 -3.62 14.16 6.00
N ASP A 46 -4.80 14.21 5.37
CA ASP A 46 -6.07 14.45 6.06
C ASP A 46 -6.36 13.33 7.09
N PHE A 47 -6.17 12.07 6.69
CA PHE A 47 -6.30 10.93 7.60
C PHE A 47 -5.23 10.93 8.71
N ALA A 48 -4.00 11.29 8.36
CA ALA A 48 -2.90 11.37 9.33
C ALA A 48 -3.14 12.48 10.36
N GLU A 49 -3.67 13.64 9.96
CA GLU A 49 -4.06 14.70 10.90
C GLU A 49 -5.21 14.25 11.79
N TYR A 50 -6.25 13.61 11.22
CA TYR A 50 -7.36 13.05 11.97
C TYR A 50 -6.88 12.10 13.10
N MET A 51 -5.95 11.19 12.81
CA MET A 51 -5.35 10.29 13.80
C MET A 51 -4.45 11.03 14.79
N CYS A 52 -3.71 12.03 14.32
CA CYS A 52 -2.81 12.84 15.13
C CYS A 52 -3.58 13.67 16.18
N GLU A 53 -4.71 14.26 15.82
CA GLU A 53 -5.61 14.96 16.75
C GLU A 53 -6.13 14.04 17.88
N ARG A 54 -6.14 12.72 17.65
CA ARG A 54 -6.56 11.69 18.60
C ARG A 54 -5.42 11.07 19.41
N GLY A 55 -4.21 11.64 19.27
CA GLY A 55 -3.03 11.25 20.05
C GLY A 55 -2.16 10.18 19.40
N TYR A 56 -2.37 9.84 18.13
CA TYR A 56 -1.50 8.90 17.41
C TYR A 56 -0.36 9.62 16.69
N TYR A 57 0.85 9.14 16.87
CA TYR A 57 1.95 9.50 16.00
C TYR A 57 1.79 8.76 14.68
N VAL A 58 1.66 9.51 13.59
CA VAL A 58 1.52 8.93 12.25
C VAL A 58 2.80 9.14 11.47
N THR A 59 3.26 8.12 10.75
CA THR A 59 4.42 8.22 9.87
C THR A 59 4.25 7.37 8.62
N GLY A 60 5.00 7.71 7.61
CA GLY A 60 5.13 6.94 6.39
C GLY A 60 6.23 7.51 5.52
N HIS A 61 6.54 6.82 4.45
CA HIS A 61 7.56 7.28 3.50
C HIS A 61 7.09 7.08 2.07
N ASP A 62 7.65 7.83 1.16
CA ASP A 62 7.54 7.55 -0.27
C ASP A 62 8.34 6.28 -0.58
N HIS A 63 7.67 5.24 -1.06
CA HIS A 63 8.37 4.01 -1.45
C HIS A 63 9.42 4.29 -2.53
N LEU A 64 10.48 3.51 -2.57
CA LEU A 64 11.51 3.59 -3.61
C LEU A 64 10.87 3.71 -5.00
N GLY A 65 11.29 4.71 -5.78
CA GLY A 65 10.72 5.01 -7.09
C GLY A 65 9.37 5.75 -7.06
N HIS A 66 8.99 6.35 -5.92
CA HIS A 66 7.77 7.15 -5.76
C HIS A 66 8.07 8.49 -5.08
N GLY A 67 7.18 9.46 -5.28
CA GLY A 67 7.24 10.76 -4.63
C GLY A 67 8.63 11.39 -4.72
N GLN A 68 9.23 11.69 -3.58
CA GLN A 68 10.58 12.24 -3.48
C GLN A 68 11.68 11.18 -3.27
N SER A 69 11.32 9.88 -3.20
CA SER A 69 12.27 8.76 -3.05
C SER A 69 12.80 8.28 -4.39
N ILE A 70 13.39 9.20 -5.14
CA ILE A 70 14.02 9.02 -6.45
C ILE A 70 15.35 9.75 -6.50
N ARG A 71 16.27 9.33 -7.36
CA ARG A 71 17.53 10.06 -7.65
C ARG A 71 17.35 11.04 -8.82
N ASN A 72 16.47 10.66 -9.74
CA ASN A 72 16.09 11.44 -10.92
C ASN A 72 14.74 10.94 -11.45
N GLU A 73 14.11 11.66 -12.37
CA GLU A 73 12.79 11.34 -12.92
C GLU A 73 12.70 9.98 -13.64
N GLU A 74 13.83 9.44 -14.12
CA GLU A 74 13.84 8.12 -14.74
C GLU A 74 13.60 6.99 -13.73
N ASP A 75 13.81 7.26 -12.44
CA ASP A 75 13.60 6.30 -11.37
C ASP A 75 12.12 6.13 -10.98
N TYR A 76 11.20 6.99 -11.42
CA TYR A 76 9.79 6.79 -11.14
C TYR A 76 9.30 5.42 -11.60
N GLY A 77 8.70 4.67 -10.68
CA GLY A 77 8.20 3.30 -10.90
C GLY A 77 9.29 2.25 -11.12
N TYR A 78 10.50 2.49 -10.64
CA TYR A 78 11.63 1.56 -10.69
C TYR A 78 12.11 1.17 -9.30
N PHE A 79 12.16 -0.12 -8.98
CA PHE A 79 12.54 -0.66 -7.67
C PHE A 79 13.92 -1.33 -7.65
N GLU A 80 14.77 -1.09 -8.62
CA GLU A 80 15.97 -1.85 -8.94
C GLU A 80 15.71 -3.14 -9.75
N GLU A 81 16.72 -3.56 -10.52
CA GLU A 81 16.65 -4.76 -11.35
C GLU A 81 16.60 -6.03 -10.49
N LYS A 82 17.42 -6.06 -9.45
CA LYS A 82 17.53 -7.21 -8.55
C LYS A 82 17.18 -6.79 -7.12
N LYS A 83 16.42 -7.64 -6.43
CA LYS A 83 16.03 -7.44 -5.02
C LYS A 83 15.18 -6.19 -4.75
N GLY A 84 14.66 -5.50 -5.78
CA GLY A 84 13.92 -4.26 -5.60
C GLY A 84 12.75 -4.38 -4.62
N ASN A 85 11.97 -5.47 -4.71
CA ASN A 85 10.91 -5.74 -3.73
C ASN A 85 11.45 -5.91 -2.29
N GLN A 86 12.63 -6.52 -2.13
CA GLN A 86 13.26 -6.68 -0.81
C GLN A 86 13.73 -5.34 -0.25
N PHE A 87 14.22 -4.43 -1.11
CA PHE A 87 14.61 -3.09 -0.70
C PHE A 87 13.40 -2.29 -0.21
N VAL A 88 12.28 -2.30 -0.95
CA VAL A 88 11.04 -1.63 -0.53
C VAL A 88 10.55 -2.17 0.83
N ILE A 89 10.52 -3.48 1.04
CA ILE A 89 10.15 -4.08 2.34
C ILE A 89 11.17 -3.69 3.44
N GLY A 90 12.45 -3.67 3.09
CA GLY A 90 13.52 -3.29 4.02
C GLY A 90 13.45 -1.82 4.43
N ASP A 91 13.01 -0.93 3.54
CA ASP A 91 12.81 0.49 3.83
C ASP A 91 11.60 0.71 4.75
N ILE A 92 10.51 -0.07 4.57
CA ILE A 92 9.38 -0.11 5.52
C ILE A 92 9.87 -0.51 6.92
N GLN A 93 10.70 -1.57 7.01
CA GLN A 93 11.25 -2.04 8.27
C GLN A 93 12.19 -1.00 8.91
N LYS A 94 13.01 -0.34 8.12
CA LYS A 94 13.93 0.69 8.63
C LYS A 94 13.20 1.87 9.24
N LEU A 95 12.13 2.34 8.62
CA LEU A 95 11.29 3.39 9.21
C LEU A 95 10.68 2.93 10.53
N ARG A 96 10.20 1.69 10.61
CA ARG A 96 9.68 1.12 11.87
C ARG A 96 10.75 1.07 12.95
N GLU A 97 11.97 0.62 12.64
CA GLU A 97 13.09 0.57 13.57
C GLU A 97 13.38 1.96 14.16
N MET A 98 13.52 2.97 13.30
CA MET A 98 13.74 4.36 13.72
C MET A 98 12.59 4.91 14.58
N THR A 99 11.36 4.54 14.27
CA THR A 99 10.18 5.01 15.01
C THR A 99 10.06 4.32 16.37
N ILE A 100 10.37 3.03 16.47
CA ILE A 100 10.39 2.30 17.74
C ILE A 100 11.49 2.85 18.67
N GLU A 101 12.65 3.23 18.15
CA GLU A 101 13.70 3.89 18.94
C GLU A 101 13.19 5.21 19.56
N LYS A 102 12.32 5.93 18.85
CA LYS A 102 11.73 7.18 19.33
C LYS A 102 10.55 6.94 20.30
N TYR A 103 9.79 5.87 20.09
CA TYR A 103 8.59 5.52 20.86
C TYR A 103 8.58 4.01 21.20
N PRO A 104 9.41 3.53 22.15
CA PRO A 104 9.61 2.10 22.39
C PRO A 104 8.42 1.41 23.08
N ASP A 105 7.67 2.15 23.89
CA ASP A 105 6.68 1.60 24.83
C ASP A 105 5.22 1.80 24.41
N VAL A 106 4.98 2.24 23.17
CA VAL A 106 3.62 2.46 22.67
C VAL A 106 3.20 1.41 21.65
N PRO A 107 1.89 1.10 21.53
CA PRO A 107 1.37 0.19 20.50
C PRO A 107 1.74 0.65 19.09
N TYR A 108 2.10 -0.31 18.23
CA TYR A 108 2.52 -0.03 16.86
C TYR A 108 1.57 -0.68 15.86
N TYR A 109 0.91 0.15 15.07
CA TYR A 109 -0.04 -0.24 14.04
C TYR A 109 0.52 0.06 12.64
N MET A 110 0.10 -0.71 11.65
CA MET A 110 0.44 -0.44 10.26
C MET A 110 -0.81 -0.45 9.38
N LEU A 111 -0.87 0.49 8.43
CA LEU A 111 -1.86 0.53 7.38
C LEU A 111 -1.16 0.40 6.03
N GLY A 112 -1.66 -0.48 5.15
CA GLY A 112 -1.18 -0.58 3.77
C GLY A 112 -2.34 -0.47 2.79
N HIS A 113 -2.24 0.46 1.84
CA HIS A 113 -3.24 0.68 0.81
C HIS A 113 -2.76 0.17 -0.55
N SER A 114 -3.62 -0.49 -1.32
CA SER A 114 -3.36 -0.91 -2.69
C SER A 114 -2.05 -1.71 -2.81
N MET A 115 -1.06 -1.24 -3.59
CA MET A 115 0.28 -1.82 -3.60
C MET A 115 0.85 -1.93 -2.18
N GLY A 116 0.70 -0.90 -1.35
CA GLY A 116 1.10 -0.91 0.06
C GLY A 116 0.42 -2.02 0.87
N SER A 117 -0.79 -2.43 0.51
CA SER A 117 -1.48 -3.56 1.13
C SER A 117 -0.81 -4.90 0.80
N PHE A 118 -0.32 -5.07 -0.43
CA PHE A 118 0.47 -6.26 -0.80
C PHE A 118 1.85 -6.25 -0.13
N LEU A 119 2.48 -5.07 -0.04
CA LEU A 119 3.75 -4.90 0.68
C LEU A 119 3.57 -5.19 2.17
N LEU A 120 2.54 -4.65 2.81
CA LEU A 120 2.26 -4.90 4.22
C LEU A 120 1.95 -6.39 4.49
N ARG A 121 1.14 -7.02 3.67
CA ARG A 121 0.87 -8.47 3.79
C ARG A 121 2.15 -9.30 3.67
N GLN A 122 3.06 -8.93 2.77
CA GLN A 122 4.37 -9.56 2.65
C GLN A 122 5.24 -9.26 3.88
N TYR A 123 5.26 -8.01 4.33
CA TYR A 123 5.96 -7.55 5.52
C TYR A 123 5.55 -8.37 6.77
N LEU A 124 4.26 -8.63 6.96
CA LEU A 124 3.75 -9.42 8.09
C LEU A 124 4.32 -10.83 8.13
N THR A 125 4.69 -11.42 6.98
CA THR A 125 5.32 -12.75 6.93
C THR A 125 6.78 -12.76 7.38
N MET A 126 7.41 -11.59 7.50
CA MET A 126 8.83 -11.41 7.82
C MET A 126 9.03 -10.67 9.17
N TYR A 127 8.23 -9.63 9.40
CA TYR A 127 8.42 -8.67 10.50
C TYR A 127 7.12 -8.39 11.28
N GLY A 128 6.10 -9.25 11.16
CA GLY A 128 4.81 -9.05 11.81
C GLY A 128 4.84 -9.10 13.34
N LYS A 129 5.89 -9.70 13.93
CA LYS A 129 6.02 -9.79 15.38
C LYS A 129 6.20 -8.41 16.02
N GLY A 130 5.47 -8.17 17.12
CA GLY A 130 5.52 -6.91 17.87
C GLY A 130 4.71 -5.78 17.23
N LEU A 131 3.82 -6.09 16.27
CA LEU A 131 2.75 -5.19 15.86
C LEU A 131 1.53 -5.40 16.74
N SER A 132 0.83 -4.31 17.05
CA SER A 132 -0.43 -4.33 17.79
C SER A 132 -1.64 -4.52 16.88
N GLY A 133 -1.52 -4.20 15.59
CA GLY A 133 -2.56 -4.42 14.59
C GLY A 133 -2.11 -4.04 13.18
N ALA A 134 -2.81 -4.57 12.16
CA ALA A 134 -2.55 -4.27 10.76
C ALA A 134 -3.84 -4.04 9.98
N ILE A 135 -3.93 -2.93 9.26
CA ILE A 135 -5.04 -2.56 8.38
C ILE A 135 -4.62 -2.79 6.93
N ILE A 136 -5.30 -3.70 6.26
CA ILE A 136 -5.07 -4.09 4.87
C ILE A 136 -6.18 -3.47 4.01
N MET A 137 -5.88 -2.35 3.36
CA MET A 137 -6.85 -1.52 2.65
C MET A 137 -6.72 -1.65 1.13
N GLY A 138 -7.83 -1.79 0.42
CA GLY A 138 -7.87 -1.83 -1.05
C GLY A 138 -7.05 -2.99 -1.65
N THR A 139 -7.04 -4.14 -0.98
CA THR A 139 -6.25 -5.30 -1.38
C THR A 139 -7.00 -6.22 -2.34
N GLY A 140 -6.29 -7.14 -2.97
CA GLY A 140 -6.87 -8.13 -3.87
C GLY A 140 -6.19 -9.50 -3.81
N TYR A 141 -6.71 -10.42 -4.63
CA TYR A 141 -6.16 -11.76 -4.79
C TYR A 141 -5.71 -11.99 -6.23
N GLN A 142 -4.46 -12.41 -6.41
CA GLN A 142 -3.95 -12.85 -7.70
C GLN A 142 -3.48 -14.31 -7.64
N ARG A 143 -3.74 -15.05 -8.72
CA ARG A 143 -3.26 -16.42 -8.86
C ARG A 143 -1.78 -16.44 -9.25
N SER A 144 -1.01 -17.37 -8.70
CA SER A 144 0.41 -17.54 -9.02
C SER A 144 0.68 -17.65 -10.53
N ALA A 145 -0.18 -18.35 -11.28
CA ALA A 145 -0.05 -18.48 -12.73
C ALA A 145 -0.13 -17.13 -13.46
N VAL A 146 -1.02 -16.22 -13.03
CA VAL A 146 -1.16 -14.87 -13.60
C VAL A 146 0.09 -14.04 -13.32
N LEU A 147 0.60 -14.09 -12.08
CA LEU A 147 1.84 -13.40 -11.69
C LEU A 147 3.06 -13.91 -12.45
N ASN A 148 3.18 -15.24 -12.62
CA ASN A 148 4.25 -15.84 -13.41
C ASN A 148 4.19 -15.41 -14.87
N MET A 149 2.99 -15.36 -15.47
CA MET A 149 2.81 -14.88 -16.84
C MET A 149 3.20 -13.40 -16.96
N GLY A 150 2.76 -12.55 -16.02
CA GLY A 150 3.16 -11.14 -15.97
C GLY A 150 4.67 -10.97 -15.89
N GLN A 151 5.34 -11.74 -15.05
CA GLN A 151 6.81 -11.73 -14.95
C GLN A 151 7.49 -12.23 -16.25
N LEU A 152 6.95 -13.25 -16.90
CA LEU A 152 7.48 -13.73 -18.19
C LEU A 152 7.37 -12.65 -19.24
N VAL A 153 6.23 -11.99 -19.36
CA VAL A 153 6.01 -10.86 -20.30
C VAL A 153 7.01 -9.74 -20.03
N CYS A 154 7.19 -9.34 -18.75
CA CYS A 154 8.19 -8.32 -18.39
C CYS A 154 9.60 -8.73 -18.81
N ARG A 155 10.02 -9.97 -18.55
CA ARG A 155 11.35 -10.48 -18.95
C ARG A 155 11.56 -10.45 -20.46
N VAL A 156 10.58 -10.93 -21.22
CA VAL A 156 10.68 -10.97 -22.69
C VAL A 156 10.84 -9.55 -23.24
N ILE A 157 10.02 -8.61 -22.81
CA ILE A 157 10.12 -7.23 -23.29
C ILE A 157 11.43 -6.58 -22.81
N ALA A 158 11.83 -6.82 -21.54
CA ALA A 158 13.04 -6.26 -20.97
C ALA A 158 14.32 -6.76 -21.65
N ALA A 159 14.34 -7.98 -22.20
CA ALA A 159 15.46 -8.51 -22.98
C ALA A 159 15.77 -7.67 -24.24
N PHE A 160 14.77 -6.98 -24.80
CA PHE A 160 14.93 -6.13 -26.00
C PHE A 160 14.95 -4.63 -25.68
N LYS A 161 14.27 -4.18 -24.60
CA LYS A 161 14.04 -2.76 -24.28
C LYS A 161 14.70 -2.31 -22.98
N GLY A 162 15.23 -3.25 -22.17
CA GLY A 162 15.76 -2.97 -20.84
C GLY A 162 14.69 -2.87 -19.76
N TRP A 163 15.11 -3.00 -18.49
CA TRP A 163 14.22 -3.03 -17.32
C TRP A 163 13.58 -1.67 -16.99
N ARG A 164 14.16 -0.57 -17.45
CA ARG A 164 13.61 0.79 -17.25
C ARG A 164 12.53 1.16 -18.27
N TYR A 165 12.32 0.33 -19.29
CA TYR A 165 11.29 0.59 -20.29
C TYR A 165 9.88 0.60 -19.67
N ARG A 166 9.07 1.61 -19.99
CA ARG A 166 7.69 1.77 -19.58
C ARG A 166 6.76 1.23 -20.67
N SER A 167 6.17 0.05 -20.42
CA SER A 167 5.39 -0.68 -21.42
C SER A 167 3.89 -0.39 -21.25
N ARG A 168 3.29 0.36 -22.17
CA ARG A 168 1.84 0.56 -22.25
C ARG A 168 1.06 -0.76 -22.35
N PHE A 169 1.67 -1.79 -22.93
CA PHE A 169 1.05 -3.12 -23.03
C PHE A 169 0.93 -3.77 -21.65
N VAL A 170 1.98 -3.77 -20.85
CA VAL A 170 1.97 -4.33 -19.49
C VAL A 170 1.04 -3.52 -18.59
N ASP A 171 1.06 -2.21 -18.70
CA ASP A 171 0.16 -1.31 -17.98
C ASP A 171 -1.31 -1.60 -18.30
N LYS A 172 -1.66 -1.68 -19.58
CA LYS A 172 -3.02 -2.01 -20.02
C LYS A 172 -3.45 -3.41 -19.58
N LEU A 173 -2.54 -4.38 -19.57
CA LEU A 173 -2.81 -5.74 -19.09
C LEU A 173 -3.11 -5.74 -17.58
N SER A 174 -2.45 -4.88 -16.80
CA SER A 174 -2.60 -4.80 -15.35
C SER A 174 -3.83 -4.00 -14.92
N PHE A 175 -4.12 -2.87 -15.58
CA PHE A 175 -5.13 -1.90 -15.13
C PHE A 175 -6.21 -1.55 -16.15
N GLY A 176 -6.04 -1.98 -17.41
CA GLY A 176 -6.91 -1.55 -18.51
C GLY A 176 -8.40 -1.96 -18.39
N SER A 177 -8.74 -2.83 -17.45
CA SER A 177 -10.13 -3.23 -17.19
C SER A 177 -10.77 -2.51 -15.99
N TYR A 178 -10.01 -1.75 -15.18
CA TYR A 178 -10.49 -1.23 -13.91
C TYR A 178 -11.58 -0.16 -14.08
N ASN A 179 -11.48 0.65 -15.12
CA ASN A 179 -12.49 1.71 -15.37
C ASN A 179 -13.78 1.22 -16.06
N LYS A 180 -13.82 -0.02 -16.58
CA LYS A 180 -14.93 -0.52 -17.42
C LYS A 180 -16.31 -0.44 -16.76
N ARG A 181 -16.39 -0.65 -15.44
CA ARG A 181 -17.66 -0.58 -14.70
C ARG A 181 -18.18 0.85 -14.55
N PHE A 182 -17.29 1.84 -14.71
CA PHE A 182 -17.57 3.25 -14.52
C PHE A 182 -17.73 4.01 -15.85
N GLU A 183 -17.82 3.30 -16.97
CA GLU A 183 -18.03 3.87 -18.31
C GLU A 183 -19.52 4.08 -18.61
N PRO A 184 -19.93 5.17 -19.31
CA PRO A 184 -19.07 6.28 -19.72
C PRO A 184 -18.67 7.14 -18.53
N GLY A 185 -17.35 7.26 -18.28
CA GLY A 185 -16.77 8.01 -17.18
C GLY A 185 -16.25 9.39 -17.59
N GLU A 186 -15.84 10.19 -16.61
CA GLU A 186 -15.25 11.51 -16.82
C GLU A 186 -13.75 11.42 -17.10
N THR A 187 -13.07 10.41 -16.53
CA THR A 187 -11.63 10.20 -16.65
C THR A 187 -11.28 8.71 -16.78
N SER A 188 -10.03 8.41 -17.11
CA SER A 188 -9.51 7.02 -17.08
C SER A 188 -9.26 6.50 -15.64
N LYS A 189 -9.52 7.32 -14.63
CA LYS A 189 -9.26 7.08 -13.22
C LYS A 189 -10.51 7.10 -12.35
N ASP A 190 -11.69 6.97 -12.95
CA ASP A 190 -12.94 6.99 -12.20
C ASP A 190 -13.06 5.83 -11.19
N TRP A 191 -12.35 4.74 -11.44
CA TRP A 191 -12.27 3.60 -10.53
C TRP A 191 -11.57 3.89 -9.20
N ILE A 192 -10.84 5.03 -9.08
CA ILE A 192 -10.07 5.38 -7.87
C ILE A 192 -10.99 5.84 -6.75
N THR A 193 -11.87 6.81 -7.02
CA THR A 193 -12.83 7.35 -6.06
C THR A 193 -14.05 7.92 -6.75
N SER A 194 -15.19 7.91 -6.06
CA SER A 194 -16.42 8.57 -6.50
C SER A 194 -16.36 10.10 -6.29
N ASP A 195 -15.55 10.56 -5.34
CA ASP A 195 -15.32 11.99 -5.07
C ASP A 195 -14.59 12.64 -6.26
N LYS A 196 -15.29 13.56 -6.93
CA LYS A 196 -14.77 14.21 -8.15
C LYS A 196 -13.56 15.09 -7.88
N ASP A 197 -13.52 15.77 -6.74
CA ASP A 197 -12.46 16.70 -6.39
C ASP A 197 -11.17 15.95 -6.07
N HIS A 198 -11.25 14.87 -5.29
CA HIS A 198 -10.11 14.01 -4.99
C HIS A 198 -9.61 13.29 -6.25
N ARG A 199 -10.51 12.82 -7.11
CA ARG A 199 -10.14 12.23 -8.39
C ARG A 199 -9.41 13.24 -9.29
N GLN A 200 -9.91 14.50 -9.38
CA GLN A 200 -9.26 15.54 -10.18
C GLN A 200 -7.90 15.95 -9.61
N LYS A 201 -7.74 16.00 -8.27
CA LYS A 201 -6.44 16.20 -7.61
C LYS A 201 -5.46 15.10 -8.04
N TYR A 202 -5.87 13.82 -7.99
CA TYR A 202 -5.03 12.70 -8.43
C TYR A 202 -4.62 12.80 -9.91
N VAL A 203 -5.57 13.09 -10.79
CA VAL A 203 -5.33 13.16 -12.25
C VAL A 203 -4.37 14.30 -12.61
N ASN A 204 -4.43 15.41 -11.89
CA ASN A 204 -3.61 16.60 -12.14
C ASN A 204 -2.26 16.57 -11.42
N ASP A 205 -2.04 15.62 -10.51
CA ASP A 205 -0.80 15.54 -9.74
C ASP A 205 0.31 14.86 -10.57
N PRO A 206 1.44 15.58 -10.85
CA PRO A 206 2.58 15.00 -11.56
C PRO A 206 3.15 13.74 -10.88
N LEU A 207 3.09 13.68 -9.54
CA LEU A 207 3.57 12.54 -8.76
C LEU A 207 2.64 11.32 -8.82
N CYS A 208 1.43 11.49 -9.40
CA CYS A 208 0.44 10.43 -9.62
C CYS A 208 0.24 10.09 -11.11
N SER A 209 1.11 10.58 -12.00
CA SER A 209 0.93 10.48 -13.47
C SER A 209 1.96 9.61 -14.20
N PHE A 210 2.94 9.04 -13.49
CA PHE A 210 3.97 8.21 -14.11
C PHE A 210 3.49 6.77 -14.34
N MET A 211 4.15 6.08 -15.27
CA MET A 211 3.94 4.66 -15.54
C MET A 211 5.08 3.85 -14.95
N PHE A 212 4.77 2.70 -14.35
CA PHE A 212 5.80 1.77 -13.87
C PHE A 212 6.70 1.27 -15.00
N THR A 213 7.97 1.08 -14.66
CA THR A 213 8.92 0.38 -15.50
C THR A 213 8.65 -1.12 -15.50
N LEU A 214 9.19 -1.85 -16.46
CA LEU A 214 9.14 -3.32 -16.45
C LEU A 214 9.77 -3.91 -15.18
N GLY A 215 10.84 -3.27 -14.67
CA GLY A 215 11.47 -3.64 -13.40
C GLY A 215 10.53 -3.47 -12.23
N GLY A 216 9.82 -2.34 -12.14
CA GLY A 216 8.83 -2.10 -11.09
C GLY A 216 7.71 -3.14 -11.10
N TYR A 217 7.09 -3.42 -12.25
CA TYR A 217 6.09 -4.47 -12.39
C TYR A 217 6.63 -5.85 -12.01
N TYR A 218 7.81 -6.20 -12.53
CA TYR A 218 8.42 -7.50 -12.24
C TYR A 218 8.64 -7.71 -10.74
N GLN A 219 9.20 -6.71 -10.04
CA GLN A 219 9.48 -6.76 -8.62
C GLN A 219 8.19 -6.77 -7.78
N MET A 220 7.18 -6.02 -8.18
CA MET A 220 5.84 -6.07 -7.55
C MET A 220 5.22 -7.47 -7.67
N PHE A 221 5.24 -8.07 -8.87
CA PHE A 221 4.74 -9.44 -9.05
C PHE A 221 5.52 -10.46 -8.24
N GLU A 222 6.85 -10.29 -8.08
CA GLU A 222 7.68 -11.15 -7.22
C GLU A 222 7.21 -11.11 -5.77
N GLY A 223 6.96 -9.91 -5.23
CA GLY A 223 6.41 -9.75 -3.88
C GLY A 223 5.02 -10.37 -3.73
N MET A 224 4.15 -10.14 -4.70
CA MET A 224 2.79 -10.73 -4.68
C MET A 224 2.82 -12.27 -4.74
N LYS A 225 3.80 -12.90 -5.39
CA LYS A 225 3.98 -14.36 -5.41
C LYS A 225 4.25 -14.94 -4.02
N VAL A 226 4.94 -14.21 -3.16
CA VAL A 226 5.16 -14.62 -1.76
C VAL A 226 3.81 -14.88 -1.08
N LEU A 227 2.81 -14.05 -1.36
CA LEU A 227 1.47 -14.12 -0.77
C LEU A 227 0.61 -15.30 -1.30
N THR A 228 1.06 -15.97 -2.35
CA THR A 228 0.35 -17.16 -2.88
C THR A 228 0.79 -18.44 -2.19
N ARG A 229 1.90 -18.43 -1.47
CA ARG A 229 2.50 -19.59 -0.81
C ARG A 229 1.87 -19.82 0.55
N ARG A 230 1.56 -21.05 0.88
CA ARG A 230 0.99 -21.41 2.19
C ARG A 230 1.98 -21.13 3.33
N GLU A 231 3.24 -21.47 3.14
CA GLU A 231 4.30 -21.29 4.14
C GLU A 231 4.48 -19.80 4.53
N SER A 232 4.21 -18.89 3.61
CA SER A 232 4.27 -17.46 3.90
C SER A 232 3.17 -17.05 4.87
N MET A 233 1.95 -17.55 4.68
CA MET A 233 0.82 -17.27 5.58
C MET A 233 1.03 -17.87 6.98
N GLU A 234 1.72 -19.00 7.06
CA GLU A 234 2.02 -19.68 8.34
C GLU A 234 2.98 -18.90 9.21
N ARG A 235 3.80 -18.01 8.63
CA ARG A 235 4.76 -17.15 9.36
C ARG A 235 4.13 -15.93 10.02
N ILE A 236 2.95 -15.51 9.61
CA ILE A 236 2.26 -14.38 10.22
C ILE A 236 1.89 -14.74 11.66
N PRO A 237 2.16 -13.88 12.67
CA PRO A 237 1.75 -14.11 14.05
C PRO A 237 0.24 -14.35 14.13
N LYS A 238 -0.18 -15.41 14.81
CA LYS A 238 -1.59 -15.86 14.77
C LYS A 238 -2.51 -15.01 15.66
N ASP A 239 -1.93 -14.37 16.63
CA ASP A 239 -2.56 -13.44 17.58
C ASP A 239 -2.65 -12.01 17.07
N LEU A 240 -1.93 -11.66 15.99
CA LEU A 240 -1.96 -10.32 15.42
C LEU A 240 -3.37 -9.96 14.89
N PRO A 241 -4.00 -8.90 15.41
CA PRO A 241 -5.24 -8.37 14.85
C PRO A 241 -5.05 -7.85 13.42
N VAL A 242 -5.91 -8.28 12.49
CA VAL A 242 -5.87 -7.84 11.10
C VAL A 242 -7.26 -7.43 10.64
N LEU A 243 -7.38 -6.18 10.18
CA LEU A 243 -8.59 -5.65 9.54
C LEU A 243 -8.38 -5.56 8.04
N PHE A 244 -9.29 -6.15 7.26
CA PHE A 244 -9.41 -5.95 5.82
C PHE A 244 -10.50 -4.92 5.55
N VAL A 245 -10.19 -3.84 4.81
CA VAL A 245 -11.15 -2.83 4.39
C VAL A 245 -11.01 -2.52 2.90
N ALA A 246 -12.11 -2.28 2.22
CA ALA A 246 -12.09 -1.88 0.81
C ALA A 246 -13.47 -1.30 0.43
N GLY A 247 -13.51 -0.54 -0.64
CA GLY A 247 -14.77 -0.20 -1.29
C GLY A 247 -15.40 -1.45 -1.93
N ALA A 248 -16.72 -1.57 -1.85
CA ALA A 248 -17.46 -2.65 -2.51
C ALA A 248 -17.39 -2.56 -4.04
N ASP A 249 -17.14 -1.37 -4.57
CA ASP A 249 -16.94 -1.10 -5.99
C ASP A 249 -15.48 -1.03 -6.43
N ASP A 250 -14.53 -1.44 -5.56
CA ASP A 250 -13.09 -1.48 -5.90
C ASP A 250 -12.75 -2.61 -6.88
N PRO A 251 -12.29 -2.31 -8.13
CA PRO A 251 -11.89 -3.33 -9.10
C PRO A 251 -10.62 -4.08 -8.73
N VAL A 252 -9.71 -3.49 -7.91
CA VAL A 252 -8.49 -4.15 -7.41
C VAL A 252 -8.86 -5.34 -6.52
N GLY A 253 -9.86 -5.15 -5.68
CA GLY A 253 -10.47 -6.17 -4.85
C GLY A 253 -11.44 -7.09 -5.58
N ALA A 254 -11.55 -6.97 -6.92
CA ALA A 254 -12.55 -7.68 -7.73
C ALA A 254 -13.98 -7.48 -7.16
N PHE A 255 -14.29 -6.23 -6.81
CA PHE A 255 -15.59 -5.83 -6.25
C PHE A 255 -15.90 -6.62 -4.98
N GLY A 256 -14.98 -6.57 -4.00
CA GLY A 256 -15.04 -7.26 -2.72
C GLY A 256 -14.67 -8.74 -2.72
N LYS A 257 -14.89 -9.47 -3.82
CA LYS A 257 -14.65 -10.94 -3.90
C LYS A 257 -13.18 -11.33 -3.68
N GLY A 258 -12.25 -10.52 -4.15
CA GLY A 258 -10.81 -10.72 -3.96
C GLY A 258 -10.40 -10.50 -2.51
N VAL A 259 -10.96 -9.47 -1.86
CA VAL A 259 -10.73 -9.17 -0.45
C VAL A 259 -11.25 -10.30 0.43
N GLU A 260 -12.52 -10.72 0.20
CA GLU A 260 -13.14 -11.84 0.92
C GLU A 260 -12.30 -13.14 0.80
N LYS A 261 -11.76 -13.40 -0.38
CA LYS A 261 -10.92 -14.57 -0.60
C LYS A 261 -9.62 -14.50 0.21
N VAL A 262 -9.00 -13.33 0.33
CA VAL A 262 -7.82 -13.13 1.16
C VAL A 262 -8.17 -13.26 2.64
N TYR A 263 -9.24 -12.62 3.08
CA TYR A 263 -9.77 -12.74 4.44
C TYR A 263 -9.97 -14.21 4.84
N LYS A 264 -10.66 -15.01 4.01
CA LYS A 264 -10.87 -16.45 4.24
C LYS A 264 -9.54 -17.22 4.34
N LYS A 265 -8.53 -16.85 3.55
CA LYS A 265 -7.21 -17.46 3.63
C LYS A 265 -6.52 -17.17 4.97
N TYR A 266 -6.63 -15.94 5.50
CA TYR A 266 -6.09 -15.60 6.82
C TYR A 266 -6.78 -16.40 7.93
N LYS A 267 -8.11 -16.51 7.90
CA LYS A 267 -8.87 -17.37 8.82
C LYS A 267 -8.42 -18.83 8.73
N THR A 268 -8.30 -19.37 7.53
CA THR A 268 -7.87 -20.77 7.31
C THR A 268 -6.42 -20.99 7.75
N ALA A 269 -5.56 -19.98 7.70
CA ALA A 269 -4.19 -20.04 8.19
C ALA A 269 -4.09 -19.99 9.73
N GLY A 270 -5.22 -19.92 10.45
CA GLY A 270 -5.28 -19.94 11.91
C GLY A 270 -5.11 -18.58 12.59
N MET A 271 -5.27 -17.47 11.85
CA MET A 271 -5.30 -16.15 12.44
C MET A 271 -6.54 -15.99 13.33
N GLN A 272 -6.34 -15.57 14.58
CA GLN A 272 -7.40 -15.54 15.61
C GLN A 272 -8.30 -14.32 15.52
N GLN A 273 -7.70 -13.15 15.23
CA GLN A 273 -8.37 -11.86 15.22
C GLN A 273 -8.33 -11.27 13.81
N VAL A 274 -9.26 -11.69 12.94
CA VAL A 274 -9.37 -11.16 11.57
C VAL A 274 -10.79 -10.70 11.33
N SER A 275 -10.92 -9.45 10.96
CA SER A 275 -12.19 -8.79 10.57
C SER A 275 -12.12 -8.26 9.15
N MET A 276 -13.27 -7.98 8.57
CA MET A 276 -13.39 -7.43 7.22
C MET A 276 -14.61 -6.50 7.16
N HIS A 277 -14.43 -5.35 6.53
CA HIS A 277 -15.53 -4.43 6.21
C HIS A 277 -15.43 -3.99 4.74
N LEU A 278 -16.55 -3.95 4.04
CA LEU A 278 -16.67 -3.42 2.68
C LEU A 278 -17.61 -2.23 2.72
N TYR A 279 -17.14 -1.07 2.24
CA TYR A 279 -17.93 0.16 2.16
C TYR A 279 -18.73 0.17 0.86
N GLU A 280 -20.06 0.19 1.00
CA GLU A 280 -20.99 0.15 -0.14
C GLU A 280 -20.93 1.45 -0.93
N GLY A 281 -20.75 1.32 -2.26
CA GLY A 281 -20.63 2.46 -3.17
C GLY A 281 -19.22 3.07 -3.27
N ASP A 282 -18.34 2.74 -2.34
CA ASP A 282 -16.95 3.20 -2.38
C ASP A 282 -16.13 2.43 -3.40
N ARG A 283 -15.16 3.13 -3.97
CA ARG A 283 -14.19 2.61 -4.92
C ARG A 283 -12.86 2.30 -4.25
N HIS A 284 -11.76 2.51 -4.93
CA HIS A 284 -10.45 2.04 -4.47
C HIS A 284 -9.86 2.83 -3.30
N GLU A 285 -9.96 4.16 -3.32
CA GLU A 285 -9.37 5.05 -2.31
C GLU A 285 -10.42 5.46 -1.26
N ILE A 286 -10.79 4.56 -0.36
CA ILE A 286 -11.83 4.82 0.66
C ILE A 286 -11.48 5.98 1.61
N LEU A 287 -10.21 6.32 1.80
CA LEU A 287 -9.80 7.50 2.55
C LEU A 287 -10.00 8.82 1.79
N ASN A 288 -10.39 8.75 0.52
CA ASN A 288 -10.64 9.88 -0.37
C ASN A 288 -12.05 9.84 -0.97
N GLU A 289 -12.95 9.04 -0.38
CA GLU A 289 -14.37 8.97 -0.79
C GLU A 289 -15.19 10.09 -0.17
N THR A 290 -16.43 10.20 -0.59
CA THR A 290 -17.35 11.25 -0.13
C THR A 290 -17.74 11.10 1.34
N ASP A 291 -17.71 9.88 1.86
CA ASP A 291 -17.98 9.50 3.24
C ASP A 291 -16.72 9.17 4.06
N ARG A 292 -15.54 9.58 3.59
CA ARG A 292 -14.23 9.31 4.21
C ARG A 292 -14.15 9.56 5.71
N GLU A 293 -14.92 10.52 6.23
CA GLU A 293 -14.94 10.79 7.67
C GLU A 293 -15.47 9.61 8.48
N GLN A 294 -16.46 8.88 7.95
CA GLN A 294 -16.93 7.63 8.55
C GLN A 294 -15.86 6.54 8.48
N VAL A 295 -15.15 6.44 7.35
CA VAL A 295 -14.03 5.50 7.20
C VAL A 295 -12.92 5.80 8.22
N TYR A 296 -12.57 7.08 8.42
CA TYR A 296 -11.57 7.50 9.42
C TYR A 296 -11.98 7.09 10.82
N GLU A 297 -13.24 7.36 11.21
CA GLU A 297 -13.78 7.00 12.50
C GLU A 297 -13.78 5.48 12.71
N ASP A 298 -14.23 4.70 11.74
CA ASP A 298 -14.27 3.24 11.82
C ASP A 298 -12.87 2.64 12.01
N LEU A 299 -11.85 3.16 11.30
CA LEU A 299 -10.47 2.73 11.45
C LEU A 299 -9.91 3.11 12.83
N TYR A 300 -10.21 4.33 13.31
CA TYR A 300 -9.83 4.78 14.64
C TYR A 300 -10.46 3.89 15.70
N GLN A 301 -11.78 3.67 15.65
CA GLN A 301 -12.50 2.83 16.61
C GLN A 301 -12.00 1.38 16.60
N TRP A 302 -11.64 0.85 15.44
CA TRP A 302 -11.03 -0.48 15.39
C TRP A 302 -9.69 -0.51 16.14
N ILE A 303 -8.83 0.49 15.97
CA ILE A 303 -7.55 0.59 16.69
C ILE A 303 -7.79 0.71 18.19
N GLU A 304 -8.74 1.56 18.65
CA GLU A 304 -9.07 1.75 20.07
C GLU A 304 -9.69 0.49 20.72
N SER A 305 -10.24 -0.43 19.92
CA SER A 305 -10.84 -1.67 20.41
C SER A 305 -9.82 -2.78 20.72
N LEU A 306 -8.54 -2.57 20.39
CA LEU A 306 -7.46 -3.53 20.58
C LEU A 306 -6.72 -3.32 21.89
#